data_66821a0530c1c9c407b56e728045697e
#
_entry.id   66821a0530c1c9c407b56e728045697e
#
_cell.length_a   1.000
_cell.length_b   1.000
_cell.length_c   1.000
_cell.angle_alpha   90.00
_cell.angle_beta   90.00
_cell.angle_gamma   90.00
#
_symmetry.space_group_name_H-M   'P 1'
#
loop_
_entity.id
_entity.type
_entity.pdbx_description
1 polymer ?
#
loop_
_entity_poly.entity_id
_entity_poly.type
_entity_poly.pdbx_seq_one_letter_code
_entity_poly.pdbx_strand_id
1 'polypeptide(L)'
;MRIQKLMLAASAATLALTMGAASAQEVVRIGTEGAYPPFNVLEADGTLTGFDIDIANALCEEMEVQCEFVTSDWDGIIPGLLAGRFDAIIASMSITEERKQQVDFTEKYYNTPPAIAVPTDSELTEATDEAFAGLALGAQSSTTHSNYAEEKLPSADLRLYPTPDEYKLDVAAGRIDGVIDDVIVLSEWLESEDGACCKLLDTLETDPVINGEGAGIAIRPGEDELREKFNAAILAIRENGTYQEINDKYFDVDVYGS
;
A
#
# COMPACT_ATOMS: atom_id res chain seq x y z
N MET A 1 -53.92 -39.22 68.61
CA MET A 1 -53.52 -39.49 67.23
C MET A 1 -53.06 -38.19 66.58
N ARG A 2 -51.75 -37.93 66.50
CA ARG A 2 -51.20 -36.69 65.97
C ARG A 2 -50.63 -37.01 64.58
N ILE A 3 -51.19 -36.34 63.56
CA ILE A 3 -50.69 -36.44 62.17
C ILE A 3 -49.74 -35.33 61.97
N GLN A 4 -48.46 -35.68 61.76
CA GLN A 4 -47.38 -34.72 61.33
C GLN A 4 -47.45 -34.46 59.84
N LYS A 5 -47.56 -33.18 59.48
CA LYS A 5 -47.48 -32.74 58.11
C LYS A 5 -46.02 -32.45 57.80
N LEU A 6 -45.39 -33.22 56.91
CA LEU A 6 -44.10 -32.90 56.31
C LEU A 6 -44.30 -31.81 55.22
N MET A 7 -43.66 -30.67 55.38
CA MET A 7 -43.50 -29.69 54.31
C MET A 7 -42.19 -29.98 53.57
N LEU A 8 -42.24 -30.33 52.27
CA LEU A 8 -41.13 -30.34 51.37
C LEU A 8 -40.93 -28.91 50.84
N ALA A 9 -39.79 -28.31 51.17
CA ALA A 9 -39.35 -27.08 50.56
C ALA A 9 -38.54 -27.44 49.27
N ALA A 10 -39.06 -27.11 48.09
CA ALA A 10 -38.38 -27.22 46.82
C ALA A 10 -37.60 -25.95 46.57
N SER A 11 -36.25 -26.00 46.69
CA SER A 11 -35.36 -24.92 46.30
C SER A 11 -35.12 -24.99 44.78
N ALA A 12 -35.73 -24.08 44.03
CA ALA A 12 -35.44 -23.86 42.62
C ALA A 12 -34.16 -23.03 42.50
N ALA A 13 -33.02 -23.66 42.15
CA ALA A 13 -31.79 -22.98 41.79
C ALA A 13 -31.93 -22.47 40.36
N THR A 14 -32.14 -21.17 40.22
CA THR A 14 -32.13 -20.49 38.90
C THR A 14 -30.68 -20.33 38.44
N LEU A 15 -30.24 -21.18 37.50
CA LEU A 15 -28.97 -21.04 36.79
C LEU A 15 -29.15 -19.88 35.78
N ALA A 16 -28.62 -18.71 36.09
CA ALA A 16 -28.51 -17.61 35.14
C ALA A 16 -27.38 -17.96 34.15
N LEU A 17 -27.76 -18.46 32.95
CA LEU A 17 -26.83 -18.49 31.81
C LEU A 17 -26.56 -17.04 31.38
N THR A 18 -25.41 -16.52 31.76
CA THR A 18 -24.83 -15.34 31.10
C THR A 18 -24.40 -15.76 29.69
N MET A 19 -25.28 -15.60 28.70
CA MET A 19 -24.89 -15.58 27.31
C MET A 19 -24.02 -14.36 27.14
N GLY A 20 -22.67 -14.54 27.14
CA GLY A 20 -21.76 -13.55 26.62
C GLY A 20 -22.14 -13.33 25.17
N ALA A 21 -22.63 -12.15 24.83
CA ALA A 21 -22.74 -11.73 23.44
C ALA A 21 -21.32 -11.76 22.88
N ALA A 22 -20.98 -12.74 22.05
CA ALA A 22 -19.82 -12.63 21.19
C ALA A 22 -20.08 -11.41 20.31
N SER A 23 -19.43 -10.29 20.61
CA SER A 23 -19.37 -9.15 19.70
C SER A 23 -18.74 -9.67 18.41
N ALA A 24 -19.46 -9.63 17.31
CA ALA A 24 -18.84 -9.87 16.02
C ALA A 24 -17.72 -8.82 15.89
N GLN A 25 -16.51 -9.28 15.61
CA GLN A 25 -15.38 -8.38 15.39
C GLN A 25 -15.72 -7.47 14.20
N GLU A 26 -15.46 -6.18 14.34
CA GLU A 26 -15.66 -5.21 13.26
C GLU A 26 -14.77 -5.61 12.07
N VAL A 27 -15.29 -5.56 10.85
CA VAL A 27 -14.55 -5.86 9.62
C VAL A 27 -14.24 -4.56 8.92
N VAL A 28 -12.96 -4.36 8.59
CA VAL A 28 -12.48 -3.25 7.77
C VAL A 28 -12.03 -3.82 6.43
N ARG A 29 -12.66 -3.39 5.35
CA ARG A 29 -12.30 -3.79 4.00
C ARG A 29 -11.19 -2.90 3.47
N ILE A 30 -10.08 -3.51 3.06
CA ILE A 30 -8.89 -2.84 2.57
C ILE A 30 -8.79 -3.01 1.06
N GLY A 31 -8.83 -1.90 0.31
CA GLY A 31 -8.51 -1.87 -1.11
C GLY A 31 -7.01 -1.90 -1.34
N THR A 32 -6.54 -2.77 -2.22
CA THR A 32 -5.14 -2.85 -2.64
C THR A 32 -5.06 -3.19 -4.13
N GLU A 33 -3.91 -2.93 -4.77
CA GLU A 33 -3.75 -3.25 -6.20
C GLU A 33 -3.38 -4.72 -6.40
N GLY A 34 -2.39 -5.22 -5.67
CA GLY A 34 -1.88 -6.58 -5.80
C GLY A 34 -0.92 -6.78 -6.97
N ALA A 35 -0.36 -5.70 -7.53
CA ALA A 35 0.55 -5.69 -8.68
C ALA A 35 1.82 -4.86 -8.45
N TYR A 36 2.19 -4.63 -7.19
CA TYR A 36 3.28 -3.73 -6.80
C TYR A 36 4.27 -4.38 -5.83
N PRO A 37 5.07 -5.38 -6.27
CA PRO A 37 6.08 -6.02 -5.42
C PRO A 37 7.21 -5.03 -5.06
N PRO A 38 7.74 -5.09 -3.80
CA PRO A 38 7.42 -6.03 -2.72
C PRO A 38 6.30 -5.54 -1.79
N PHE A 39 5.60 -4.47 -2.12
CA PHE A 39 4.61 -3.83 -1.25
C PHE A 39 3.27 -4.59 -1.21
N ASN A 40 2.70 -4.90 -2.37
CA ASN A 40 1.45 -5.66 -2.45
C ASN A 40 1.43 -6.54 -3.71
N VAL A 41 1.24 -7.83 -3.51
CA VAL A 41 1.32 -8.85 -4.57
C VAL A 41 0.15 -9.82 -4.46
N LEU A 42 -0.57 -10.03 -5.55
CA LEU A 42 -1.54 -11.10 -5.69
C LEU A 42 -0.87 -12.34 -6.26
N GLU A 43 -0.63 -13.32 -5.41
CA GLU A 43 -0.01 -14.58 -5.78
C GLU A 43 -0.89 -15.42 -6.71
N ALA A 44 -0.29 -16.35 -7.43
CA ALA A 44 -1.01 -17.21 -8.39
C ALA A 44 -2.11 -18.10 -7.74
N ASP A 45 -2.02 -18.35 -6.44
CA ASP A 45 -3.03 -19.08 -5.65
C ASP A 45 -4.14 -18.17 -5.10
N GLY A 46 -4.08 -16.87 -5.36
CA GLY A 46 -5.04 -15.86 -4.90
C GLY A 46 -4.72 -15.26 -3.53
N THR A 47 -3.59 -15.63 -2.92
CA THR A 47 -3.12 -15.03 -1.66
C THR A 47 -2.53 -13.65 -1.91
N LEU A 48 -2.83 -12.68 -1.04
CA LEU A 48 -2.16 -11.38 -1.05
C LEU A 48 -0.99 -11.40 -0.07
N THR A 49 0.17 -10.91 -0.52
CA THR A 49 1.41 -10.81 0.23
C THR A 49 2.06 -9.44 0.04
N GLY A 50 3.09 -9.14 0.82
CA GLY A 50 3.88 -7.93 0.70
C GLY A 50 3.82 -7.02 1.92
N PHE A 51 4.65 -5.98 1.89
CA PHE A 51 4.80 -5.03 2.99
C PHE A 51 3.48 -4.34 3.37
N ASP A 52 2.73 -3.82 2.39
CA ASP A 52 1.43 -3.19 2.60
C ASP A 52 0.42 -4.13 3.27
N ILE A 53 0.46 -5.41 2.88
CA ILE A 53 -0.44 -6.44 3.41
C ILE A 53 -0.10 -6.77 4.86
N ASP A 54 1.19 -6.93 5.18
CA ASP A 54 1.64 -7.18 6.54
C ASP A 54 1.40 -5.97 7.45
N ILE A 55 1.65 -4.75 6.97
CA ILE A 55 1.29 -3.51 7.69
C ILE A 55 -0.22 -3.45 7.93
N ALA A 56 -1.06 -3.68 6.91
CA ALA A 56 -2.51 -3.67 7.07
C ALA A 56 -2.98 -4.66 8.13
N ASN A 57 -2.45 -5.89 8.12
CA ASN A 57 -2.77 -6.92 9.11
C ASN A 57 -2.37 -6.49 10.52
N ALA A 58 -1.15 -5.94 10.70
CA ALA A 58 -0.68 -5.44 11.98
C ALA A 58 -1.54 -4.27 12.52
N LEU A 59 -1.95 -3.35 11.62
CA LEU A 59 -2.84 -2.26 11.99
C LEU A 59 -4.22 -2.76 12.41
N CYS A 60 -4.79 -3.75 11.69
CA CYS A 60 -6.07 -4.35 12.06
C CYS A 60 -6.00 -5.10 13.39
N GLU A 61 -4.88 -5.79 13.67
CA GLU A 61 -4.66 -6.45 14.96
C GLU A 61 -4.61 -5.41 16.10
N GLU A 62 -3.86 -4.33 15.93
CA GLU A 62 -3.78 -3.23 16.91
C GLU A 62 -5.13 -2.56 17.16
N MET A 63 -5.95 -2.40 16.12
CA MET A 63 -7.31 -1.85 16.20
C MET A 63 -8.36 -2.85 16.73
N GLU A 64 -7.99 -4.12 16.96
CA GLU A 64 -8.90 -5.21 17.33
C GLU A 64 -10.04 -5.46 16.32
N VAL A 65 -9.77 -5.20 15.01
CA VAL A 65 -10.70 -5.44 13.89
C VAL A 65 -10.19 -6.56 12.98
N GLN A 66 -11.06 -7.04 12.08
CA GLN A 66 -10.65 -7.99 11.03
C GLN A 66 -10.41 -7.25 9.72
N CYS A 67 -9.24 -7.44 9.09
CA CYS A 67 -9.00 -7.01 7.71
C CYS A 67 -9.63 -7.97 6.71
N GLU A 68 -10.30 -7.43 5.70
CA GLU A 68 -10.73 -8.14 4.50
C GLU A 68 -10.20 -7.40 3.27
N PHE A 69 -9.38 -8.07 2.47
CA PHE A 69 -8.73 -7.43 1.31
C PHE A 69 -9.58 -7.53 0.06
N VAL A 70 -9.63 -6.43 -0.70
CA VAL A 70 -10.32 -6.31 -1.98
C VAL A 70 -9.35 -5.77 -3.02
N THR A 71 -9.06 -6.56 -4.05
CA THR A 71 -8.21 -6.09 -5.16
C THR A 71 -8.97 -5.17 -6.11
N SER A 72 -8.27 -4.17 -6.62
CA SER A 72 -8.79 -3.21 -7.60
C SER A 72 -7.65 -2.69 -8.47
N ASP A 73 -7.89 -2.54 -9.76
CA ASP A 73 -6.95 -1.85 -10.64
C ASP A 73 -6.65 -0.44 -10.10
N TRP A 74 -5.41 0.03 -10.31
CA TRP A 74 -4.92 1.30 -9.76
C TRP A 74 -5.81 2.49 -10.12
N ASP A 75 -6.15 2.67 -11.41
CA ASP A 75 -7.00 3.77 -11.87
C ASP A 75 -8.42 3.73 -11.28
N GLY A 76 -8.87 2.56 -10.84
CA GLY A 76 -10.19 2.34 -10.23
C GLY A 76 -10.22 2.40 -8.71
N ILE A 77 -9.07 2.54 -8.03
CA ILE A 77 -8.99 2.32 -6.58
C ILE A 77 -9.64 3.47 -5.78
N ILE A 78 -9.33 4.74 -6.09
CA ILE A 78 -9.99 5.89 -5.44
C ILE A 78 -11.51 5.93 -5.75
N PRO A 79 -11.96 5.79 -7.01
CA PRO A 79 -13.39 5.61 -7.31
C PRO A 79 -14.05 4.47 -6.55
N GLY A 80 -13.34 3.34 -6.35
CA GLY A 80 -13.81 2.19 -5.58
C GLY A 80 -14.03 2.52 -4.09
N LEU A 81 -13.09 3.25 -3.48
CA LEU A 81 -13.21 3.75 -2.10
C LEU A 81 -14.43 4.66 -1.96
N LEU A 82 -14.56 5.64 -2.85
CA LEU A 82 -15.68 6.59 -2.83
C LEU A 82 -17.04 5.93 -3.06
N ALA A 83 -17.08 4.84 -3.84
CA ALA A 83 -18.27 4.03 -4.04
C ALA A 83 -18.57 3.03 -2.90
N GLY A 84 -17.72 2.98 -1.86
CA GLY A 84 -17.91 2.09 -0.70
C GLY A 84 -17.62 0.61 -0.98
N ARG A 85 -16.81 0.30 -2.00
CA ARG A 85 -16.38 -1.08 -2.27
C ARG A 85 -15.47 -1.62 -1.17
N PHE A 86 -14.67 -0.76 -0.57
CA PHE A 86 -13.80 -0.98 0.59
C PHE A 86 -13.78 0.28 1.46
N ASP A 87 -13.20 0.19 2.65
CA ASP A 87 -13.29 1.23 3.68
C ASP A 87 -12.01 2.06 3.78
N ALA A 88 -10.88 1.48 3.37
CA ALA A 88 -9.59 2.14 3.29
C ALA A 88 -8.79 1.63 2.09
N ILE A 89 -7.80 2.39 1.60
CA ILE A 89 -6.82 1.95 0.61
C ILE A 89 -5.46 1.85 1.30
N ILE A 90 -4.83 0.66 1.24
CA ILE A 90 -3.43 0.43 1.59
C ILE A 90 -2.77 -0.22 0.37
N ALA A 91 -2.11 0.61 -0.44
CA ALA A 91 -1.59 0.25 -1.75
C ALA A 91 -0.48 1.22 -2.18
N SER A 92 0.46 1.53 -1.29
CA SER A 92 1.58 2.42 -1.61
C SER A 92 1.16 3.80 -2.15
N MET A 93 -0.01 4.29 -1.74
CA MET A 93 -0.58 5.54 -2.27
C MET A 93 0.05 6.76 -1.63
N SER A 94 0.80 7.54 -2.41
CA SER A 94 1.40 8.80 -1.95
C SER A 94 0.35 9.82 -1.53
N ILE A 95 0.60 10.49 -0.40
CA ILE A 95 -0.21 11.59 0.14
C ILE A 95 0.09 12.85 -0.65
N THR A 96 -0.74 13.20 -1.64
CA THR A 96 -0.58 14.41 -2.45
C THR A 96 -1.74 15.37 -2.26
N GLU A 97 -1.50 16.67 -2.49
CA GLU A 97 -2.54 17.70 -2.42
C GLU A 97 -3.66 17.47 -3.43
N GLU A 98 -3.35 16.88 -4.59
CA GLU A 98 -4.36 16.53 -5.58
C GLU A 98 -5.30 15.43 -5.05
N ARG A 99 -4.75 14.35 -4.47
CA ARG A 99 -5.54 13.25 -3.92
C ARG A 99 -6.32 13.66 -2.68
N LYS A 100 -5.77 14.58 -1.85
CA LYS A 100 -6.47 15.17 -0.68
C LYS A 100 -7.74 15.97 -1.07
N GLN A 101 -7.91 16.35 -2.34
CA GLN A 101 -9.15 16.94 -2.80
C GLN A 101 -10.30 15.93 -2.95
N GLN A 102 -9.99 14.64 -2.99
CA GLN A 102 -10.95 13.57 -3.22
C GLN A 102 -11.13 12.65 -2.01
N VAL A 103 -10.06 12.41 -1.26
CA VAL A 103 -10.00 11.49 -0.12
C VAL A 103 -9.20 12.09 1.03
N ASP A 104 -9.45 11.62 2.25
CA ASP A 104 -8.63 11.92 3.41
C ASP A 104 -7.50 10.90 3.54
N PHE A 105 -6.41 11.27 4.22
CA PHE A 105 -5.28 10.40 4.47
C PHE A 105 -4.95 10.31 5.95
N THR A 106 -4.36 9.17 6.33
CA THR A 106 -3.63 9.04 7.59
C THR A 106 -2.28 9.77 7.51
N GLU A 107 -1.52 9.76 8.61
CA GLU A 107 -0.07 9.95 8.57
C GLU A 107 0.55 8.87 7.65
N LYS A 108 1.78 9.16 7.14
CA LYS A 108 2.49 8.20 6.30
C LYS A 108 2.82 6.91 7.08
N TYR A 109 2.87 5.79 6.37
CA TYR A 109 3.43 4.55 6.93
C TYR A 109 4.75 4.15 6.27
N TYR A 110 5.14 4.75 5.15
CA TYR A 110 6.50 4.70 4.60
C TYR A 110 6.77 5.88 3.63
N ASN A 111 8.05 6.06 3.24
CA ASN A 111 8.44 7.05 2.23
C ASN A 111 9.74 6.65 1.57
N THR A 112 9.72 6.46 0.26
CA THR A 112 10.86 6.10 -0.59
C THR A 112 10.94 7.02 -1.80
N PRO A 113 12.13 7.32 -2.33
CA PRO A 113 12.28 8.21 -3.46
C PRO A 113 11.94 7.54 -4.79
N PRO A 114 11.57 8.31 -5.83
CA PRO A 114 11.48 7.82 -7.19
C PRO A 114 12.88 7.52 -7.76
N ALA A 115 12.92 6.62 -8.75
CA ALA A 115 14.15 6.26 -9.45
C ALA A 115 13.88 5.95 -10.92
N ILE A 116 14.93 5.88 -11.72
CA ILE A 116 14.87 5.47 -13.12
C ILE A 116 15.78 4.26 -13.35
N ALA A 117 15.25 3.26 -14.05
CA ALA A 117 16.01 2.14 -14.58
C ALA A 117 16.02 2.17 -16.11
N VAL A 118 17.14 1.72 -16.69
CA VAL A 118 17.39 1.70 -18.14
C VAL A 118 18.02 0.38 -18.55
N PRO A 119 17.98 -0.03 -19.85
CA PRO A 119 18.70 -1.20 -20.31
C PRO A 119 20.20 -1.15 -19.93
N THR A 120 20.81 -2.31 -19.69
CA THR A 120 22.22 -2.42 -19.26
C THR A 120 23.20 -1.85 -20.28
N ASP A 121 22.86 -1.88 -21.56
CA ASP A 121 23.63 -1.33 -22.68
C ASP A 121 23.32 0.16 -22.97
N SER A 122 22.40 0.78 -22.21
CA SER A 122 22.13 2.21 -22.31
C SER A 122 23.39 3.04 -22.01
N GLU A 123 23.66 4.06 -22.84
CA GLU A 123 24.74 5.02 -22.67
C GLU A 123 24.38 6.19 -21.73
N LEU A 124 23.13 6.23 -21.23
CA LEU A 124 22.69 7.24 -20.27
C LEU A 124 23.49 7.13 -18.96
N THR A 125 23.92 8.29 -18.44
CA THR A 125 24.70 8.41 -17.20
C THR A 125 24.02 9.27 -16.13
N GLU A 126 22.93 9.95 -16.50
CA GLU A 126 22.18 10.84 -15.62
C GLU A 126 20.71 10.89 -16.05
N ALA A 127 19.81 11.18 -15.09
CA ALA A 127 18.37 11.27 -15.30
C ALA A 127 17.92 12.72 -15.45
N THR A 128 18.36 13.38 -16.53
CA THR A 128 17.99 14.77 -16.84
C THR A 128 17.04 14.88 -18.02
N ASP A 129 16.32 15.99 -18.13
CA ASP A 129 15.41 16.25 -19.27
C ASP A 129 16.15 16.23 -20.62
N GLU A 130 17.35 16.77 -20.65
CA GLU A 130 18.20 16.77 -21.85
C GLU A 130 18.65 15.35 -22.24
N ALA A 131 18.96 14.51 -21.25
CA ALA A 131 19.40 13.13 -21.49
C ALA A 131 18.24 12.26 -22.01
N PHE A 132 17.01 12.51 -21.58
CA PHE A 132 15.82 11.79 -22.03
C PHE A 132 15.13 12.42 -23.24
N ALA A 133 15.66 13.48 -23.84
CA ALA A 133 15.01 14.17 -24.97
C ALA A 133 14.75 13.22 -26.15
N GLY A 134 13.46 12.94 -26.39
CA GLY A 134 12.97 12.06 -27.45
C GLY A 134 13.13 10.57 -27.18
N LEU A 135 13.58 10.17 -25.99
CA LEU A 135 13.61 8.78 -25.53
C LEU A 135 12.27 8.38 -24.91
N ALA A 136 11.87 7.13 -25.07
CA ALA A 136 10.65 6.60 -24.54
C ALA A 136 10.81 6.20 -23.05
N LEU A 137 10.09 6.85 -22.15
CA LEU A 137 10.10 6.58 -20.72
C LEU A 137 8.75 5.99 -20.27
N GLY A 138 8.76 4.79 -19.68
CA GLY A 138 7.57 4.11 -19.19
C GLY A 138 7.28 4.46 -17.73
N ALA A 139 5.99 4.63 -17.39
CA ALA A 139 5.50 4.80 -16.04
C ALA A 139 4.10 4.20 -15.89
N GLN A 140 3.69 3.83 -14.68
CA GLN A 140 2.30 3.51 -14.43
C GLN A 140 1.43 4.79 -14.47
N SER A 141 0.26 4.71 -15.09
CA SER A 141 -0.70 5.81 -15.18
C SER A 141 -1.17 6.29 -13.80
N SER A 142 -1.52 7.58 -13.68
CA SER A 142 -2.11 8.18 -12.47
C SER A 142 -1.24 8.04 -11.21
N THR A 143 0.09 7.93 -11.37
CA THR A 143 1.06 7.84 -10.28
C THR A 143 1.84 9.14 -10.10
N THR A 144 2.46 9.30 -8.94
CA THR A 144 3.42 10.40 -8.70
C THR A 144 4.66 10.28 -9.59
N HIS A 145 5.01 9.05 -10.01
CA HIS A 145 6.12 8.80 -10.92
C HIS A 145 5.82 9.30 -12.33
N SER A 146 4.61 9.05 -12.85
CA SER A 146 4.19 9.64 -14.14
C SER A 146 4.13 11.15 -14.08
N ASN A 147 3.60 11.73 -13.00
CA ASN A 147 3.57 13.19 -12.82
C ASN A 147 4.99 13.78 -12.73
N TYR A 148 5.93 13.06 -12.06
CA TYR A 148 7.32 13.48 -12.02
C TYR A 148 7.95 13.50 -13.42
N ALA A 149 7.72 12.45 -14.22
CA ALA A 149 8.21 12.42 -15.59
C ALA A 149 7.62 13.55 -16.44
N GLU A 150 6.32 13.82 -16.33
CA GLU A 150 5.66 14.92 -17.07
C GLU A 150 6.24 16.30 -16.70
N GLU A 151 6.53 16.55 -15.41
CA GLU A 151 6.97 17.85 -14.93
C GLU A 151 8.49 18.06 -15.01
N LYS A 152 9.30 17.02 -14.76
CA LYS A 152 10.75 17.13 -14.65
C LYS A 152 11.49 16.64 -15.90
N LEU A 153 10.86 15.80 -16.72
CA LEU A 153 11.42 15.21 -17.93
C LEU A 153 10.49 15.44 -19.14
N PRO A 154 10.00 16.67 -19.37
CA PRO A 154 8.98 16.95 -20.40
C PRO A 154 9.45 16.70 -21.84
N SER A 155 10.76 16.56 -22.07
CA SER A 155 11.31 16.23 -23.38
C SER A 155 11.32 14.74 -23.69
N ALA A 156 11.03 13.87 -22.69
CA ALA A 156 10.87 12.44 -22.89
C ALA A 156 9.54 12.11 -23.60
N ASP A 157 9.51 11.01 -24.37
CA ASP A 157 8.28 10.41 -24.89
C ASP A 157 7.65 9.52 -23.79
N LEU A 158 6.90 10.15 -22.86
CA LEU A 158 6.29 9.44 -21.75
C LEU A 158 5.20 8.47 -22.25
N ARG A 159 5.33 7.20 -21.87
CA ARG A 159 4.36 6.13 -22.14
C ARG A 159 3.76 5.61 -20.85
N LEU A 160 2.43 5.71 -20.77
CA LEU A 160 1.67 5.31 -19.59
C LEU A 160 1.14 3.88 -19.74
N TYR A 161 1.25 3.12 -18.67
CA TYR A 161 0.86 1.71 -18.58
C TYR A 161 -0.13 1.49 -17.41
N PRO A 162 -1.07 0.55 -17.55
CA PRO A 162 -1.97 0.21 -16.46
C PRO A 162 -1.26 -0.36 -15.23
N THR A 163 -0.20 -1.17 -15.44
CA THR A 163 0.54 -1.86 -14.38
C THR A 163 2.05 -1.77 -14.56
N PRO A 164 2.83 -1.90 -13.48
CA PRO A 164 4.29 -1.98 -13.54
C PRO A 164 4.82 -3.12 -14.41
N ASP A 165 4.18 -4.27 -14.42
CA ASP A 165 4.62 -5.43 -15.21
C ASP A 165 4.63 -5.13 -16.70
N GLU A 166 3.69 -4.31 -17.18
CA GLU A 166 3.60 -4.00 -18.61
C GLU A 166 4.77 -3.13 -19.08
N TYR A 167 5.17 -2.09 -18.33
CA TYR A 167 6.34 -1.29 -18.71
C TYR A 167 7.65 -2.06 -18.49
N LYS A 168 7.73 -2.94 -17.46
CA LYS A 168 8.89 -3.83 -17.25
C LYS A 168 9.11 -4.76 -18.45
N LEU A 169 8.03 -5.35 -18.98
CA LEU A 169 8.09 -6.16 -20.19
C LEU A 169 8.50 -5.33 -21.43
N ASP A 170 8.08 -4.08 -21.53
CA ASP A 170 8.39 -3.23 -22.67
C ASP A 170 9.85 -2.76 -22.65
N VAL A 171 10.40 -2.39 -21.50
CA VAL A 171 11.81 -2.03 -21.39
C VAL A 171 12.71 -3.25 -21.62
N ALA A 172 12.36 -4.42 -21.09
CA ALA A 172 13.10 -5.66 -21.31
C ALA A 172 13.11 -6.08 -22.80
N ALA A 173 12.05 -5.76 -23.54
CA ALA A 173 11.96 -6.04 -24.97
C ALA A 173 12.55 -4.93 -25.85
N GLY A 174 13.13 -3.88 -25.29
CA GLY A 174 13.71 -2.74 -26.03
C GLY A 174 12.67 -1.88 -26.75
N ARG A 175 11.43 -1.86 -26.30
CA ARG A 175 10.34 -1.04 -26.87
C ARG A 175 10.28 0.36 -26.26
N ILE A 176 10.85 0.53 -25.06
CA ILE A 176 11.08 1.80 -24.37
C ILE A 176 12.51 1.87 -23.87
N ASP A 177 13.01 3.07 -23.64
CA ASP A 177 14.42 3.35 -23.33
C ASP A 177 14.71 3.42 -21.83
N GLY A 178 13.66 3.50 -21.00
CA GLY A 178 13.74 3.50 -19.54
C GLY A 178 12.38 3.44 -18.87
N VAL A 179 12.39 3.28 -17.55
CA VAL A 179 11.20 3.27 -16.71
C VAL A 179 11.44 4.12 -15.47
N ILE A 180 10.40 4.79 -14.99
CA ILE A 180 10.43 5.54 -13.73
C ILE A 180 9.42 4.93 -12.75
N ASP A 181 9.88 4.63 -11.53
CA ASP A 181 9.05 4.13 -10.44
C ASP A 181 9.75 4.34 -9.09
N ASP A 182 9.20 3.78 -8.02
CA ASP A 182 9.81 3.73 -6.70
C ASP A 182 11.16 2.99 -6.72
N VAL A 183 12.16 3.52 -6.00
CA VAL A 183 13.50 2.95 -5.96
C VAL A 183 13.53 1.50 -5.46
N ILE A 184 12.67 1.15 -4.49
CA ILE A 184 12.60 -0.20 -3.94
C ILE A 184 12.01 -1.18 -4.97
N VAL A 185 10.91 -0.78 -5.63
CA VAL A 185 10.26 -1.58 -6.68
C VAL A 185 11.20 -1.87 -7.84
N LEU A 186 11.95 -0.84 -8.26
CA LEU A 186 12.93 -1.02 -9.33
C LEU A 186 14.13 -1.86 -8.87
N SER A 187 14.65 -1.64 -7.65
CA SER A 187 15.80 -2.39 -7.13
C SER A 187 15.48 -3.88 -7.00
N GLU A 188 14.32 -4.24 -6.44
CA GLU A 188 13.91 -5.64 -6.33
C GLU A 188 13.71 -6.29 -7.70
N TRP A 189 13.05 -5.59 -8.63
CA TRP A 189 12.92 -6.10 -9.99
C TRP A 189 14.28 -6.33 -10.66
N LEU A 190 15.22 -5.40 -10.52
CA LEU A 190 16.57 -5.51 -11.11
C LEU A 190 17.38 -6.68 -10.54
N GLU A 191 17.10 -7.15 -9.33
CA GLU A 191 17.71 -8.34 -8.72
C GLU A 191 17.09 -9.65 -9.23
N SER A 192 15.94 -9.59 -9.88
CA SER A 192 15.25 -10.76 -10.43
C SER A 192 15.81 -11.18 -11.81
N GLU A 193 15.45 -12.40 -12.26
CA GLU A 193 15.80 -12.85 -13.61
C GLU A 193 15.17 -11.96 -14.70
N ASP A 194 13.97 -11.44 -14.46
CA ASP A 194 13.25 -10.58 -15.42
C ASP A 194 13.86 -9.19 -15.51
N GLY A 195 14.49 -8.70 -14.45
CA GLY A 195 15.18 -7.41 -14.39
C GLY A 195 16.66 -7.44 -14.85
N ALA A 196 17.20 -8.62 -15.18
CA ALA A 196 18.60 -8.79 -15.60
C ALA A 196 18.97 -8.02 -16.89
N CYS A 197 17.98 -7.57 -17.67
CA CYS A 197 18.14 -6.73 -18.85
C CYS A 197 18.62 -5.31 -18.54
N CYS A 198 18.44 -4.87 -17.31
CA CYS A 198 18.37 -3.47 -16.95
C CYS A 198 19.29 -3.15 -15.76
N LYS A 199 19.49 -1.88 -15.51
CA LYS A 199 20.27 -1.33 -14.39
C LYS A 199 19.59 -0.08 -13.85
N LEU A 200 19.76 0.20 -12.56
CA LEU A 200 19.38 1.47 -11.98
C LEU A 200 20.27 2.57 -12.62
N LEU A 201 19.64 3.59 -13.17
CA LEU A 201 20.35 4.76 -13.69
C LEU A 201 20.63 5.76 -12.58
N ASP A 202 19.57 6.14 -11.86
CA ASP A 202 19.65 7.15 -10.79
C ASP A 202 18.49 7.01 -9.82
N THR A 203 18.71 7.40 -8.57
CA THR A 203 17.67 7.68 -7.58
C THR A 203 17.42 9.18 -7.62
N LEU A 204 16.17 9.56 -7.86
CA LEU A 204 15.79 10.95 -8.10
C LEU A 204 15.57 11.71 -6.79
N GLU A 205 15.79 13.01 -6.84
CA GLU A 205 15.45 13.88 -5.73
C GLU A 205 13.91 13.97 -5.58
N THR A 206 13.41 13.71 -4.36
CA THR A 206 11.98 13.79 -4.07
C THR A 206 11.51 15.24 -4.14
N ASP A 207 10.49 15.52 -4.95
CA ASP A 207 9.77 16.79 -4.96
C ASP A 207 8.49 16.67 -4.13
N PRO A 208 8.37 17.34 -2.96
CA PRO A 208 7.20 17.20 -2.09
C PRO A 208 5.88 17.61 -2.75
N VAL A 209 5.91 18.46 -3.76
CA VAL A 209 4.71 18.89 -4.49
C VAL A 209 4.20 17.77 -5.39
N ILE A 210 5.11 17.02 -6.02
CA ILE A 210 4.79 15.95 -6.96
C ILE A 210 4.65 14.61 -6.23
N ASN A 211 5.68 14.24 -5.45
CA ASN A 211 5.76 12.93 -4.79
C ASN A 211 4.95 12.86 -3.49
N GLY A 212 4.59 14.02 -2.91
CA GLY A 212 3.84 14.09 -1.66
C GLY A 212 4.70 13.83 -0.42
N GLU A 213 4.03 13.49 0.70
CA GLU A 213 4.63 13.36 2.02
C GLU A 213 5.04 11.91 2.37
N GLY A 214 4.90 10.99 1.43
CA GLY A 214 5.07 9.54 1.61
C GLY A 214 3.77 8.78 1.33
N ALA A 215 3.79 7.46 1.48
CA ALA A 215 2.61 6.62 1.32
C ALA A 215 1.74 6.64 2.59
N GLY A 216 0.46 6.92 2.42
CA GLY A 216 -0.54 6.94 3.50
C GLY A 216 -1.74 6.04 3.18
N ILE A 217 -2.57 5.85 4.18
CA ILE A 217 -3.83 5.10 4.05
C ILE A 217 -4.90 6.08 3.62
N ALA A 218 -5.51 5.86 2.44
CA ALA A 218 -6.59 6.72 1.97
C ALA A 218 -7.95 6.28 2.56
N ILE A 219 -8.71 7.25 3.04
CA ILE A 219 -10.00 7.07 3.73
C ILE A 219 -11.04 7.95 3.05
N ARG A 220 -12.30 7.53 3.03
CA ARG A 220 -13.40 8.38 2.52
C ARG A 220 -13.52 9.66 3.34
N PRO A 221 -13.79 10.81 2.70
CA PRO A 221 -14.00 12.06 3.42
C PRO A 221 -15.12 11.94 4.47
N GLY A 222 -14.82 12.43 5.68
CA GLY A 222 -15.75 12.43 6.79
C GLY A 222 -15.76 11.16 7.64
N GLU A 223 -14.90 10.17 7.36
CA GLU A 223 -14.68 8.98 8.21
C GLU A 223 -13.52 9.21 9.19
N ASP A 224 -13.53 10.34 9.88
CA ASP A 224 -12.47 10.77 10.79
C ASP A 224 -12.16 9.73 11.89
N GLU A 225 -13.17 9.03 12.40
CA GLU A 225 -12.98 8.01 13.44
C GLU A 225 -12.09 6.86 12.93
N LEU A 226 -12.32 6.38 11.70
CA LEU A 226 -11.50 5.33 11.11
C LEU A 226 -10.08 5.81 10.84
N ARG A 227 -9.93 7.04 10.32
CA ARG A 227 -8.62 7.67 10.10
C ARG A 227 -7.81 7.76 11.39
N GLU A 228 -8.41 8.24 12.48
CA GLU A 228 -7.73 8.38 13.77
C GLU A 228 -7.38 7.00 14.38
N LYS A 229 -8.22 5.97 14.20
CA LYS A 229 -7.89 4.59 14.58
C LYS A 229 -6.64 4.10 13.85
N PHE A 230 -6.54 4.31 12.54
CA PHE A 230 -5.34 3.96 11.77
C PHE A 230 -4.12 4.76 12.20
N ASN A 231 -4.23 6.07 12.45
CA ASN A 231 -3.12 6.88 12.94
C ASN A 231 -2.60 6.38 14.29
N ALA A 232 -3.50 6.06 15.21
CA ALA A 232 -3.13 5.50 16.51
C ALA A 232 -2.44 4.14 16.35
N ALA A 233 -2.94 3.28 15.46
CA ALA A 233 -2.35 1.97 15.19
C ALA A 233 -0.97 2.09 14.52
N ILE A 234 -0.77 3.01 13.55
CA ILE A 234 0.54 3.28 12.94
C ILE A 234 1.56 3.67 14.02
N LEU A 235 1.18 4.56 14.94
CA LEU A 235 2.05 4.96 16.04
C LEU A 235 2.36 3.77 16.97
N ALA A 236 1.35 2.98 17.34
CA ALA A 236 1.49 1.85 18.24
C ALA A 236 2.42 0.76 17.69
N ILE A 237 2.26 0.34 16.40
CA ILE A 237 3.13 -0.68 15.79
C ILE A 237 4.58 -0.18 15.63
N ARG A 238 4.79 1.14 15.52
CA ARG A 238 6.13 1.74 15.51
C ARG A 238 6.77 1.74 16.91
N GLU A 239 5.99 2.05 17.95
CA GLU A 239 6.49 2.09 19.33
C GLU A 239 6.74 0.70 19.91
N ASN A 240 5.92 -0.30 19.57
CA ASN A 240 6.05 -1.67 20.09
C ASN A 240 7.06 -2.55 19.31
N GLY A 241 7.59 -2.05 18.18
CA GLY A 241 8.59 -2.74 17.37
C GLY A 241 8.03 -3.59 16.22
N THR A 242 6.71 -3.79 16.13
CA THR A 242 6.07 -4.60 15.05
C THR A 242 6.39 -4.02 13.66
N TYR A 243 6.39 -2.68 13.54
CA TYR A 243 6.75 -2.04 12.27
C TYR A 243 8.18 -2.42 11.85
N GLN A 244 9.15 -2.38 12.76
CA GLN A 244 10.53 -2.73 12.46
C GLN A 244 10.67 -4.19 12.05
N GLU A 245 9.96 -5.12 12.71
CA GLU A 245 9.96 -6.53 12.34
C GLU A 245 9.42 -6.75 10.92
N ILE A 246 8.36 -6.01 10.54
CA ILE A 246 7.82 -6.06 9.18
C ILE A 246 8.80 -5.43 8.20
N ASN A 247 9.36 -4.24 8.52
CA ASN A 247 10.36 -3.58 7.67
C ASN A 247 11.53 -4.51 7.34
N ASP A 248 12.14 -5.13 8.37
CA ASP A 248 13.31 -5.99 8.22
C ASP A 248 13.04 -7.31 7.46
N LYS A 249 11.77 -7.68 7.31
CA LYS A 249 11.36 -8.82 6.49
C LYS A 249 11.50 -8.53 4.99
N TYR A 250 11.33 -7.26 4.59
CA TYR A 250 11.28 -6.87 3.18
C TYR A 250 12.46 -6.00 2.76
N PHE A 251 13.06 -5.23 3.68
CA PHE A 251 14.02 -4.19 3.34
C PHE A 251 15.24 -4.20 4.26
N ASP A 252 16.41 -3.95 3.68
CA ASP A 252 17.67 -3.76 4.42
C ASP A 252 17.82 -2.32 4.97
N VAL A 253 16.86 -1.45 4.66
CA VAL A 253 16.82 -0.04 5.09
C VAL A 253 15.50 0.28 5.79
N ASP A 254 15.49 1.29 6.66
CA ASP A 254 14.25 1.80 7.25
C ASP A 254 13.49 2.65 6.23
N VAL A 255 12.40 2.09 5.67
CA VAL A 255 11.57 2.77 4.66
C VAL A 255 10.62 3.80 5.24
N TYR A 256 10.47 3.88 6.56
CA TYR A 256 9.66 4.95 7.17
C TYR A 256 10.26 6.33 6.87
N GLY A 257 11.59 6.38 6.83
CA GLY A 257 12.34 7.61 6.62
C GLY A 257 12.25 8.57 7.82
N SER A 258 12.81 9.74 7.66
CA SER A 258 12.83 10.81 8.67
C SER A 258 11.57 11.67 8.65
#